data_08583cbdf18aab33790805d69279f97f
#
_entry.id   08583cbdf18aab33790805d69279f97f
#
_cell.length_a   1.000
_cell.length_b   1.000
_cell.length_c   1.000
_cell.angle_alpha   90.00
_cell.angle_beta   90.00
_cell.angle_gamma   90.00
#
_symmetry.space_group_name_H-M   'P 1'
#
loop_
_entity.id
_entity.type
_entity.pdbx_description
1 polymer ?
#
loop_
_entity_poly.entity_id
_entity_poly.type
_entity_poly.pdbx_seq_one_letter_code
_entity_poly.pdbx_strand_id
1 'polypeptide(L)'
;MNKNIDDEESLRYVFSQVMRLHFIRTHSLLEETGLYPGQPPLLFSLNKKNGQSQRELSENLNVKASTMAVMIKRMEKTGLIKREQDEKDQRISRIFITDAGKEICSKLKTVHEQIEEEAFRNFTVEEKLLLRRLMMQLRENLEEACGKDKNISFCNHHK
;
A
#
# COMPACT_ATOMS: atom_id res chain seq x y z
N MET A 1 5.81 37.06 22.96
CA MET A 1 5.58 37.51 21.57
C MET A 1 4.90 36.39 20.81
N ASN A 2 3.66 36.65 20.41
CA ASN A 2 2.64 35.72 19.97
C ASN A 2 3.07 34.73 18.91
N LYS A 3 2.88 33.45 19.18
CA LYS A 3 2.83 32.37 18.22
C LYS A 3 1.55 31.58 18.41
N ASN A 4 0.43 32.22 18.21
CA ASN A 4 -0.85 31.60 17.91
C ASN A 4 -1.30 32.10 16.53
N ILE A 5 -0.54 31.72 15.51
CA ILE A 5 -1.04 31.59 14.17
C ILE A 5 -1.72 30.23 14.20
N ASP A 6 -3.01 30.22 13.94
CA ASP A 6 -3.86 29.06 14.01
C ASP A 6 -3.16 27.80 13.51
N ASP A 7 -2.94 26.87 14.40
CA ASP A 7 -2.26 25.59 14.13
C ASP A 7 -3.01 24.78 13.05
N GLU A 8 -4.26 25.15 12.80
CA GLU A 8 -5.17 24.53 11.81
C GLU A 8 -4.82 24.89 10.34
N GLU A 9 -4.16 26.00 10.07
CA GLU A 9 -3.70 26.39 8.72
C GLU A 9 -2.25 25.97 8.44
N SER A 10 -1.56 25.39 9.43
CA SER A 10 -0.18 24.97 9.21
C SER A 10 -0.10 23.83 8.21
N LEU A 11 0.92 23.86 7.34
CA LEU A 11 1.16 22.79 6.35
C LEU A 11 1.22 21.41 7.02
N ARG A 12 1.83 21.34 8.21
CA ARG A 12 1.90 20.11 9.03
C ARG A 12 0.50 19.59 9.39
N TYR A 13 -0.38 20.48 9.82
CA TYR A 13 -1.74 20.11 10.21
C TYR A 13 -2.56 19.64 9.01
N VAL A 14 -2.57 20.41 7.92
CA VAL A 14 -3.27 20.06 6.68
C VAL A 14 -2.77 18.72 6.13
N PHE A 15 -1.47 18.51 6.11
CA PHE A 15 -0.89 17.23 5.67
C PHE A 15 -1.37 16.05 6.52
N SER A 16 -1.38 16.22 7.86
CA SER A 16 -1.86 15.18 8.78
C SER A 16 -3.35 14.87 8.56
N GLN A 17 -4.17 15.89 8.32
CA GLN A 17 -5.60 15.75 8.01
C GLN A 17 -5.82 15.01 6.70
N VAL A 18 -5.07 15.36 5.65
CA VAL A 18 -5.15 14.68 4.34
C VAL A 18 -4.81 13.19 4.50
N MET A 19 -3.72 12.86 5.19
CA MET A 19 -3.34 11.46 5.44
C MET A 19 -4.43 10.70 6.19
N ARG A 20 -5.01 11.32 7.23
CA ARG A 20 -6.08 10.72 8.02
C ARG A 20 -7.34 10.48 7.19
N LEU A 21 -7.78 11.48 6.43
CA LEU A 21 -8.98 11.38 5.59
C LEU A 21 -8.79 10.35 4.48
N HIS A 22 -7.64 10.34 3.83
CA HIS A 22 -7.29 9.33 2.83
C HIS A 22 -7.36 7.92 3.43
N PHE A 23 -6.80 7.72 4.63
CA PHE A 23 -6.86 6.43 5.32
C PHE A 23 -8.31 6.00 5.61
N ILE A 24 -9.12 6.90 6.19
CA ILE A 24 -10.53 6.63 6.53
C ILE A 24 -11.33 6.28 5.27
N ARG A 25 -11.16 7.06 4.19
CA ARG A 25 -11.90 6.83 2.95
C ARG A 25 -11.49 5.53 2.29
N THR A 26 -10.19 5.25 2.21
CA THR A 26 -9.67 3.98 1.70
C THR A 26 -10.23 2.79 2.49
N HIS A 27 -10.23 2.89 3.81
CA HIS A 27 -10.77 1.84 4.67
C HIS A 27 -12.26 1.58 4.41
N SER A 28 -13.06 2.64 4.33
CA SER A 28 -14.49 2.56 4.04
C SER A 28 -14.77 1.85 2.70
N LEU A 29 -14.02 2.18 1.64
CA LEU A 29 -14.18 1.54 0.34
C LEU A 29 -13.66 0.08 0.32
N LEU A 30 -12.68 -0.24 1.15
CA LEU A 30 -12.15 -1.60 1.27
C LEU A 30 -13.09 -2.53 2.02
N GLU A 31 -13.92 -2.03 2.93
CA GLU A 31 -14.89 -2.84 3.69
C GLU A 31 -15.77 -3.69 2.77
N GLU A 32 -16.19 -3.15 1.63
CA GLU A 32 -16.98 -3.86 0.62
C GLU A 32 -16.23 -5.04 -0.02
N THR A 33 -14.91 -5.04 0.05
CA THR A 33 -14.07 -6.12 -0.48
C THR A 33 -13.77 -7.22 0.54
N GLY A 34 -14.10 -6.99 1.81
CA GLY A 34 -13.76 -7.90 2.92
C GLY A 34 -12.27 -7.94 3.26
N LEU A 35 -11.49 -6.99 2.76
CA LEU A 35 -10.05 -6.89 3.03
C LEU A 35 -9.74 -5.97 4.21
N TYR A 36 -8.67 -6.32 4.90
CA TYR A 36 -8.08 -5.46 5.94
C TYR A 36 -6.97 -4.59 5.34
N PRO A 37 -6.73 -3.39 5.90
CA PRO A 37 -5.58 -2.56 5.56
C PRO A 37 -4.27 -3.37 5.63
N GLY A 38 -3.42 -3.24 4.62
CA GLY A 38 -2.19 -4.01 4.50
C GLY A 38 -2.28 -5.29 3.63
N GLN A 39 -3.47 -5.85 3.42
CA GLN A 39 -3.65 -7.00 2.52
C GLN A 39 -3.59 -6.63 1.02
N PRO A 40 -4.11 -5.47 0.58
CA PRO A 40 -4.01 -5.06 -0.82
C PRO A 40 -2.59 -5.07 -1.38
N PRO A 41 -1.55 -4.53 -0.71
CA PRO A 41 -0.18 -4.59 -1.21
C PRO A 41 0.33 -6.01 -1.47
N LEU A 42 -0.07 -6.97 -0.65
CA LEU A 42 0.31 -8.38 -0.83
C LEU A 42 -0.34 -8.98 -2.08
N LEU A 43 -1.63 -8.72 -2.31
CA LEU A 43 -2.32 -9.17 -3.52
C LEU A 43 -1.70 -8.55 -4.77
N PHE A 44 -1.42 -7.25 -4.77
CA PHE A 44 -0.77 -6.59 -5.90
C PHE A 44 0.63 -7.12 -6.17
N SER A 45 1.41 -7.39 -5.12
CA SER A 45 2.73 -8.00 -5.26
C SER A 45 2.65 -9.38 -5.92
N LEU A 46 1.71 -10.22 -5.50
CA LEU A 46 1.49 -11.54 -6.09
C LEU A 46 0.90 -11.45 -7.51
N ASN A 47 0.03 -10.49 -7.77
CA ASN A 47 -0.53 -10.29 -9.10
C ASN A 47 0.53 -9.85 -10.11
N LYS A 48 1.53 -9.07 -9.66
CA LYS A 48 2.68 -8.65 -10.48
C LYS A 48 3.69 -9.77 -10.69
N LYS A 49 4.04 -10.48 -9.62
CA LYS A 49 4.97 -11.62 -9.63
C LYS A 49 4.39 -12.72 -8.76
N ASN A 50 3.84 -13.74 -9.38
CA ASN A 50 3.25 -14.89 -8.70
C ASN A 50 4.33 -15.86 -8.19
N GLY A 51 3.99 -16.71 -7.22
CA GLY A 51 4.91 -17.75 -6.73
C GLY A 51 6.07 -17.20 -5.88
N GLN A 52 5.87 -16.11 -5.15
CA GLN A 52 6.86 -15.56 -4.22
C GLN A 52 6.87 -16.35 -2.92
N SER A 53 8.06 -16.50 -2.30
CA SER A 53 8.17 -17.03 -0.94
C SER A 53 7.73 -15.96 0.09
N GLN A 54 7.41 -16.41 1.31
CA GLN A 54 7.09 -15.50 2.41
C GLN A 54 8.23 -14.49 2.68
N ARG A 55 9.49 -14.94 2.54
CA ARG A 55 10.67 -14.07 2.72
C ARG A 55 10.71 -12.98 1.65
N GLU A 56 10.57 -13.35 0.36
CA GLU A 56 10.53 -12.38 -0.73
C GLU A 56 9.40 -11.35 -0.53
N LEU A 57 8.21 -11.79 -0.12
CA LEU A 57 7.08 -10.90 0.18
C LEU A 57 7.37 -9.97 1.36
N SER A 58 8.00 -10.48 2.43
CA SER A 58 8.40 -9.68 3.60
C SER A 58 9.40 -8.59 3.21
N GLU A 59 10.40 -8.94 2.41
CA GLU A 59 11.44 -8.02 1.93
C GLU A 59 10.84 -6.98 0.97
N ASN A 60 10.04 -7.42 -0.01
CA ASN A 60 9.43 -6.54 -1.03
C ASN A 60 8.43 -5.54 -0.44
N LEU A 61 7.68 -5.95 0.58
CA LEU A 61 6.64 -5.13 1.21
C LEU A 61 7.11 -4.45 2.49
N ASN A 62 8.36 -4.69 2.87
CA ASN A 62 8.95 -4.19 4.11
C ASN A 62 8.10 -4.47 5.34
N VAL A 63 7.64 -5.69 5.45
CA VAL A 63 6.80 -6.18 6.56
C VAL A 63 7.57 -7.22 7.34
N LYS A 64 7.53 -7.17 8.67
CA LYS A 64 8.15 -8.19 9.52
C LYS A 64 7.63 -9.58 9.17
N ALA A 65 8.52 -10.57 9.18
CA ALA A 65 8.18 -11.96 8.81
C ALA A 65 7.00 -12.53 9.61
N SER A 66 6.87 -12.18 10.89
CA SER A 66 5.75 -12.58 11.75
C SER A 66 4.42 -11.97 11.29
N THR A 67 4.40 -10.69 10.93
CA THR A 67 3.23 -10.00 10.41
C THR A 67 2.84 -10.58 9.04
N MET A 68 3.81 -10.80 8.17
CA MET A 68 3.60 -11.43 6.87
C MET A 68 2.98 -12.83 7.01
N ALA A 69 3.47 -13.64 7.95
CA ALA A 69 2.91 -14.97 8.22
C ALA A 69 1.42 -14.91 8.60
N VAL A 70 1.04 -13.94 9.45
CA VAL A 70 -0.36 -13.74 9.85
C VAL A 70 -1.22 -13.30 8.67
N MET A 71 -0.71 -12.37 7.85
CA MET A 71 -1.43 -11.89 6.65
C MET A 71 -1.67 -13.03 5.67
N ILE A 72 -0.63 -13.80 5.34
CA ILE A 72 -0.72 -14.94 4.44
C ILE A 72 -1.74 -15.97 4.97
N LYS A 73 -1.65 -16.33 6.26
CA LYS A 73 -2.59 -17.30 6.87
C LYS A 73 -4.04 -16.83 6.76
N ARG A 74 -4.32 -15.56 6.97
CA ARG A 74 -5.68 -14.99 6.85
C ARG A 74 -6.17 -15.02 5.41
N MET A 75 -5.34 -14.64 4.47
CA MET A 75 -5.71 -14.58 3.04
C MET A 75 -5.85 -15.96 2.42
N GLU A 76 -5.07 -16.93 2.90
CA GLU A 76 -5.23 -18.35 2.55
C GLU A 76 -6.57 -18.90 3.05
N LYS A 77 -6.94 -18.57 4.31
CA LYS A 77 -8.24 -18.95 4.88
C LYS A 77 -9.44 -18.38 4.11
N THR A 78 -9.29 -17.18 3.54
CA THR A 78 -10.34 -16.55 2.71
C THR A 78 -10.29 -16.97 1.24
N GLY A 79 -9.36 -17.86 0.86
CA GLY A 79 -9.25 -18.38 -0.50
C GLY A 79 -8.66 -17.40 -1.53
N LEU A 80 -8.10 -16.27 -1.10
CA LEU A 80 -7.53 -15.27 -2.01
C LEU A 80 -6.12 -15.64 -2.49
N ILE A 81 -5.43 -16.45 -1.73
CA ILE A 81 -4.12 -17.00 -2.06
C ILE A 81 -4.05 -18.47 -1.71
N LYS A 82 -3.09 -19.18 -2.26
CA LYS A 82 -2.77 -20.57 -1.92
C LYS A 82 -1.27 -20.74 -1.72
N ARG A 83 -0.90 -21.77 -0.95
CA ARG A 83 0.50 -22.19 -0.80
C ARG A 83 0.75 -23.47 -1.58
N GLU A 84 1.90 -23.55 -2.20
CA GLU A 84 2.42 -24.76 -2.82
C GLU A 84 3.89 -24.93 -2.43
N GLN A 85 4.37 -26.15 -2.38
CA GLN A 85 5.78 -26.40 -2.15
C GLN A 85 6.57 -26.06 -3.43
N ASP A 86 7.78 -25.52 -3.27
CA ASP A 86 8.66 -25.26 -4.39
C ASP A 86 9.10 -26.61 -5.01
N GLU A 87 9.03 -26.72 -6.34
CA GLU A 87 9.38 -27.95 -7.06
C GLU A 87 10.86 -28.35 -6.89
N LYS A 88 11.74 -27.36 -6.67
CA LYS A 88 13.19 -27.56 -6.58
C LYS A 88 13.67 -27.72 -5.13
N ASP A 89 13.03 -27.07 -4.19
CA ASP A 89 13.33 -27.15 -2.76
C ASP A 89 12.05 -27.21 -1.93
N GLN A 90 11.66 -28.40 -1.56
CA GLN A 90 10.44 -28.66 -0.76
C GLN A 90 10.43 -27.98 0.62
N ARG A 91 11.55 -27.40 1.06
CA ARG A 91 11.61 -26.61 2.30
C ARG A 91 11.03 -25.19 2.10
N ILE A 92 10.91 -24.75 0.85
CA ILE A 92 10.39 -23.44 0.50
C ILE A 92 8.92 -23.58 0.14
N SER A 93 8.09 -22.77 0.78
CA SER A 93 6.69 -22.62 0.41
C SER A 93 6.52 -21.39 -0.49
N ARG A 94 5.90 -21.59 -1.64
CA ARG A 94 5.55 -20.54 -2.61
C ARG A 94 4.10 -20.13 -2.45
N ILE A 95 3.83 -18.85 -2.58
CA ILE A 95 2.51 -18.24 -2.39
C ILE A 95 2.02 -17.76 -3.75
N PHE A 96 0.82 -18.19 -4.09
CA PHE A 96 0.17 -17.90 -5.36
C PHE A 96 -1.15 -17.20 -5.12
N ILE A 97 -1.46 -16.21 -5.97
CA ILE A 97 -2.77 -15.60 -6.01
C ILE A 97 -3.76 -16.54 -6.69
N THR A 98 -4.97 -16.66 -6.15
CA THR A 98 -6.07 -17.41 -6.76
C THR A 98 -6.85 -16.53 -7.74
N ASP A 99 -7.79 -17.12 -8.49
CA ASP A 99 -8.67 -16.34 -9.36
C ASP A 99 -9.57 -15.40 -8.55
N ALA A 100 -10.06 -15.84 -7.38
CA ALA A 100 -10.75 -14.96 -6.43
C ALA A 100 -9.86 -13.78 -5.98
N GLY A 101 -8.58 -14.03 -5.72
CA GLY A 101 -7.63 -12.96 -5.41
C GLY A 101 -7.42 -11.97 -6.56
N LYS A 102 -7.40 -12.44 -7.81
CA LYS A 102 -7.32 -11.58 -9.00
C LYS A 102 -8.58 -10.71 -9.19
N GLU A 103 -9.75 -11.27 -8.93
CA GLU A 103 -11.00 -10.50 -8.95
C GLU A 103 -10.98 -9.38 -7.92
N ILE A 104 -10.48 -9.65 -6.71
CA ILE A 104 -10.28 -8.63 -5.69
C ILE A 104 -9.27 -7.58 -6.16
N CYS A 105 -8.17 -7.96 -6.81
CA CYS A 105 -7.23 -6.97 -7.37
C CYS A 105 -7.91 -6.02 -8.37
N SER A 106 -8.83 -6.53 -9.20
CA SER A 106 -9.60 -5.70 -10.13
C SER A 106 -10.50 -4.71 -9.39
N LYS A 107 -11.20 -5.16 -8.34
CA LYS A 107 -12.02 -4.27 -7.48
C LYS A 107 -11.17 -3.21 -6.78
N LEU A 108 -10.00 -3.60 -6.27
CA LEU A 108 -9.07 -2.66 -5.63
C LEU A 108 -8.56 -1.58 -6.59
N LYS A 109 -8.38 -1.91 -7.85
CA LYS A 109 -8.02 -0.92 -8.88
C LYS A 109 -9.13 0.14 -9.00
N THR A 110 -10.39 -0.28 -9.08
CA THR A 110 -11.54 0.63 -9.11
C THR A 110 -11.62 1.50 -7.86
N VAL A 111 -11.35 0.93 -6.68
CA VAL A 111 -11.28 1.69 -5.42
C VAL A 111 -10.20 2.77 -5.47
N HIS A 112 -9.01 2.46 -5.99
CA HIS A 112 -7.93 3.44 -6.13
C HIS A 112 -8.29 4.55 -7.12
N GLU A 113 -8.88 4.20 -8.28
CA GLU A 113 -9.35 5.16 -9.27
C GLU A 113 -10.41 6.09 -8.67
N GLN A 114 -11.35 5.54 -7.89
CA GLN A 114 -12.37 6.34 -7.20
C GLN A 114 -11.76 7.31 -6.17
N ILE A 115 -10.83 6.84 -5.35
CA ILE A 115 -10.14 7.70 -4.36
C ILE A 115 -9.37 8.82 -5.07
N GLU A 116 -8.69 8.51 -6.16
CA GLU A 116 -7.96 9.50 -6.95
C GLU A 116 -8.91 10.55 -7.53
N GLU A 117 -10.03 10.13 -8.11
CA GLU A 117 -11.05 11.04 -8.63
C GLU A 117 -11.66 11.93 -7.54
N GLU A 118 -12.01 11.34 -6.39
CA GLU A 118 -12.57 12.08 -5.25
C GLU A 118 -11.56 13.07 -4.66
N ALA A 119 -10.31 12.65 -4.45
CA ALA A 119 -9.27 13.46 -3.82
C ALA A 119 -8.80 14.63 -4.70
N PHE A 120 -8.73 14.42 -6.01
CA PHE A 120 -8.25 15.43 -6.96
C PHE A 120 -9.37 16.07 -7.79
N ARG A 121 -10.62 15.99 -7.30
CA ARG A 121 -11.73 16.72 -7.89
C ARG A 121 -11.41 18.21 -7.89
N ASN A 122 -11.68 18.88 -8.99
CA ASN A 122 -11.43 20.34 -9.19
C ASN A 122 -9.95 20.75 -9.30
N PHE A 123 -9.00 19.81 -9.31
CA PHE A 123 -7.61 20.13 -9.62
C PHE A 123 -7.41 20.24 -11.13
N THR A 124 -6.71 21.27 -11.58
CA THR A 124 -6.23 21.36 -12.97
C THR A 124 -5.11 20.35 -13.22
N VAL A 125 -4.76 20.13 -14.47
CA VAL A 125 -3.63 19.25 -14.83
C VAL A 125 -2.33 19.78 -14.28
N GLU A 126 -2.12 21.11 -14.36
CA GLU A 126 -0.92 21.80 -13.87
C GLU A 126 -0.77 21.67 -12.35
N GLU A 127 -1.88 21.82 -11.62
CA GLU A 127 -1.90 21.64 -10.16
C GLU A 127 -1.58 20.20 -9.74
N LYS A 128 -2.12 19.21 -10.45
CA LYS A 128 -1.78 17.80 -10.23
C LYS A 128 -0.29 17.52 -10.49
N LEU A 129 0.27 18.07 -11.56
CA LEU A 129 1.70 17.93 -11.87
C LEU A 129 2.58 18.59 -10.81
N LEU A 130 2.22 19.80 -10.37
CA LEU A 130 2.93 20.51 -9.31
C LEU A 130 2.86 19.75 -7.99
N LEU A 131 1.67 19.32 -7.58
CA LEU A 131 1.47 18.55 -6.36
C LEU A 131 2.28 17.25 -6.38
N ARG A 132 2.25 16.51 -7.51
CA ARG A 132 3.07 15.30 -7.68
C ARG A 132 4.55 15.58 -7.46
N ARG A 133 5.09 16.65 -8.05
CA ARG A 133 6.49 17.07 -7.87
C ARG A 133 6.81 17.35 -6.40
N LEU A 134 5.93 18.11 -5.71
CA LEU A 134 6.12 18.46 -4.31
C LEU A 134 6.05 17.23 -3.39
N MET A 135 5.13 16.30 -3.65
CA MET A 135 5.03 15.05 -2.90
C MET A 135 6.24 14.13 -3.12
N MET A 136 6.81 14.13 -4.33
CA MET A 136 8.06 13.40 -4.60
C MET A 136 9.23 13.99 -3.79
N GLN A 137 9.36 15.31 -3.76
CA GLN A 137 10.39 15.99 -2.95
C GLN A 137 10.21 15.70 -1.45
N LEU A 138 8.97 15.75 -0.96
CA LEU A 138 8.66 15.41 0.43
C LEU A 138 9.05 13.97 0.77
N ARG A 139 8.76 13.03 -0.13
CA ARG A 139 9.14 11.63 0.02
C ARG A 139 10.66 11.47 0.12
N GLU A 140 11.41 12.08 -0.82
CA GLU A 140 12.87 12.02 -0.84
C GLU A 140 13.49 12.58 0.44
N ASN A 141 12.99 13.72 0.94
CA ASN A 141 13.44 14.31 2.20
C ASN A 141 13.19 13.38 3.40
N LEU A 142 12.04 12.71 3.43
CA LEU A 142 11.70 11.76 4.50
C LEU A 142 12.52 10.46 4.40
N GLU A 143 12.76 9.96 3.19
CA GLU A 143 13.63 8.81 2.94
C GLU A 143 15.06 9.08 3.43
N GLU A 144 15.59 10.29 3.18
CA GLU A 144 16.89 10.71 3.68
C GLU A 144 16.92 10.83 5.20
N ALA A 145 15.90 11.45 5.80
CA ALA A 145 15.79 11.65 7.24
C ALA A 145 15.64 10.33 8.02
N CYS A 146 14.94 9.34 7.45
CA CYS A 146 14.80 8.01 8.03
C CYS A 146 16.10 7.19 7.99
N GLY A 147 17.12 7.69 7.29
CA GLY A 147 18.37 6.97 7.05
C GLY A 147 18.20 5.81 6.09
N LYS A 148 19.32 5.24 5.65
CA LYS A 148 19.34 4.03 4.82
C LYS A 148 19.02 2.76 5.62
N ASP A 149 18.17 2.84 6.60
CA ASP A 149 17.55 1.65 7.16
C ASP A 149 16.75 1.02 6.03
N LYS A 150 17.33 -0.03 5.44
CA LYS A 150 16.83 -0.79 4.28
C LYS A 150 15.42 -1.38 4.47
N ASN A 151 14.75 -0.96 5.52
CA ASN A 151 13.45 -1.43 5.96
C ASN A 151 12.27 -0.51 5.64
N ILE A 152 12.47 0.62 4.94
CA ILE A 152 11.38 1.52 4.52
C ILE A 152 11.33 1.59 3.00
N SER A 153 11.24 0.44 2.34
CA SER A 153 10.90 0.40 0.92
C SER A 153 9.38 0.40 0.79
N PHE A 154 8.78 1.57 0.72
CA PHE A 154 7.42 1.69 0.21
C PHE A 154 7.41 1.16 -1.23
N CYS A 155 6.41 0.35 -1.57
CA CYS A 155 6.25 -0.25 -2.88
C CYS A 155 6.58 0.76 -3.99
N ASN A 156 7.71 0.58 -4.67
CA ASN A 156 8.01 1.26 -5.92
C ASN A 156 7.04 0.71 -6.99
N HIS A 157 5.84 1.25 -7.02
CA HIS A 157 4.88 1.05 -8.07
C HIS A 157 5.15 2.09 -9.17
N HIS A 158 6.27 1.92 -9.91
CA HIS A 158 6.39 2.50 -11.26
C HIS A 158 7.70 2.02 -11.90
N LYS A 159 7.61 0.91 -12.62
CA LYS A 159 8.26 0.73 -13.94
C LYS A 159 7.44 -0.26 -14.75
#